data_8e421625fda99359f7086066b64f2491
#
_entry.id   8e421625fda99359f7086066b64f2491
#
_cell.length_a   1.000
_cell.length_b   1.000
_cell.length_c   1.000
_cell.angle_alpha   90.00
_cell.angle_beta   90.00
_cell.angle_gamma   90.00
#
_symmetry.space_group_name_H-M   'P 1'
#
loop_
_entity.id
_entity.type
_entity.pdbx_description
1 polymer ?
#
loop_
_entity_poly.entity_id
_entity_poly.type
_entity_poly.pdbx_seq_one_letter_code
_entity_poly.pdbx_strand_id
1 'polypeptide(L)'
;MSKIKILVIPSDRTGVSWFRSTAPHVHLEKMFPDEFHVDIDYEPDLNNDAFLKQYHIIHYHRQLGPFEQTEQLLAKLKSFGIKTIMDVDDYWAPGVHHPAFQIIKDNQLDKKIQNNVRLAETVSTTTPVFADEIRKFCKNVVVFPNAIDPTEKQFIPNPEPSTNGRLRIGWLGGSSHLYDLELLRGIVSKLKSDNLLDQVQFVLCGYDLRGVMNIKNAQTGEVTTRNIYPHESVWYKYEQIFTGNYNFVSPEYKAHLLKFSQESYA
;
A
#
# COMPACT_ATOMS: atom_id res chain seq x y z
N MET A 1 -6.37 -36.53 -6.56
CA MET A 1 -7.08 -35.47 -7.30
C MET A 1 -6.03 -34.57 -7.95
N SER A 2 -6.32 -33.96 -9.10
CA SER A 2 -5.41 -32.96 -9.67
C SER A 2 -5.39 -31.73 -8.76
N LYS A 3 -4.21 -31.13 -8.54
CA LYS A 3 -4.09 -29.89 -7.76
C LYS A 3 -4.87 -28.75 -8.41
N ILE A 4 -5.41 -27.86 -7.60
CA ILE A 4 -5.96 -26.59 -8.06
C ILE A 4 -4.78 -25.67 -8.42
N LYS A 5 -4.70 -25.28 -9.69
CA LYS A 5 -3.65 -24.36 -10.16
C LYS A 5 -4.16 -22.92 -10.11
N ILE A 6 -3.38 -22.06 -9.48
CA ILE A 6 -3.69 -20.65 -9.28
C ILE A 6 -2.60 -19.81 -9.95
N LEU A 7 -2.98 -18.90 -10.85
CA LEU A 7 -2.11 -17.84 -11.33
C LEU A 7 -2.36 -16.58 -10.50
N VAL A 8 -1.32 -16.06 -9.90
CA VAL A 8 -1.34 -14.82 -9.13
C VAL A 8 -0.65 -13.72 -9.92
N ILE A 9 -1.35 -12.63 -10.16
CA ILE A 9 -0.86 -11.48 -10.93
C ILE A 9 -0.80 -10.26 -9.98
N PRO A 10 0.34 -10.04 -9.31
CA PRO A 10 0.54 -8.87 -8.47
C PRO A 10 0.64 -7.59 -9.33
N SER A 11 0.24 -6.43 -8.80
CA SER A 11 0.33 -5.15 -9.54
C SER A 11 1.75 -4.58 -9.61
N ASP A 12 2.59 -4.95 -8.67
CA ASP A 12 3.94 -4.41 -8.52
C ASP A 12 4.84 -5.34 -7.69
N ARG A 13 6.06 -4.91 -7.44
CA ARG A 13 7.04 -5.64 -6.62
C ARG A 13 7.25 -4.99 -5.24
N THR A 14 6.23 -4.27 -4.74
CA THR A 14 6.28 -3.57 -3.45
C THR A 14 5.59 -4.36 -2.34
N GLY A 15 5.59 -3.78 -1.13
CA GLY A 15 4.96 -4.38 0.04
C GLY A 15 3.46 -4.66 -0.14
N VAL A 16 2.74 -3.84 -0.92
CA VAL A 16 1.30 -4.06 -1.17
C VAL A 16 1.09 -5.40 -1.86
N SER A 17 1.76 -5.62 -2.98
CA SER A 17 1.67 -6.89 -3.71
C SER A 17 2.20 -8.07 -2.91
N TRP A 18 3.22 -7.85 -2.07
CA TRP A 18 3.71 -8.89 -1.16
C TRP A 18 2.61 -9.34 -0.21
N PHE A 19 2.02 -8.43 0.56
CA PHE A 19 1.03 -8.76 1.58
C PHE A 19 -0.33 -9.19 1.02
N ARG A 20 -0.73 -8.66 -0.14
CA ARG A 20 -2.05 -8.94 -0.73
C ARG A 20 -2.05 -10.14 -1.68
N SER A 21 -0.98 -10.32 -2.42
CA SER A 21 -0.94 -11.29 -3.52
C SER A 21 0.09 -12.40 -3.27
N THR A 22 1.35 -12.05 -3.09
CA THR A 22 2.45 -13.03 -3.09
C THR A 22 2.47 -13.90 -1.84
N ALA A 23 2.64 -13.30 -0.67
CA ALA A 23 2.83 -14.05 0.59
C ALA A 23 1.64 -14.97 0.93
N PRO A 24 0.36 -14.53 0.83
CA PRO A 24 -0.77 -15.40 1.13
C PRO A 24 -0.82 -16.65 0.23
N HIS A 25 -0.49 -16.51 -1.05
CA HIS A 25 -0.57 -17.64 -1.98
C HIS A 25 0.64 -18.59 -1.87
N VAL A 26 1.84 -18.04 -1.59
CA VAL A 26 3.01 -18.88 -1.23
C VAL A 26 2.72 -19.67 0.04
N HIS A 27 2.11 -19.06 1.04
CA HIS A 27 1.68 -19.76 2.26
C HIS A 27 0.62 -20.82 1.98
N LEU A 28 -0.35 -20.52 1.12
CA LEU A 28 -1.40 -21.47 0.74
C LEU A 28 -0.78 -22.75 0.15
N GLU A 29 0.13 -22.60 -0.82
CA GLU A 29 0.81 -23.75 -1.42
C GLU A 29 1.68 -24.50 -0.40
N LYS A 30 2.40 -23.78 0.46
CA LYS A 30 3.24 -24.38 1.51
C LYS A 30 2.44 -25.17 2.53
N MET A 31 1.26 -24.71 2.92
CA MET A 31 0.40 -25.37 3.90
C MET A 31 -0.40 -26.54 3.32
N PHE A 32 -0.77 -26.45 2.04
CA PHE A 32 -1.58 -27.43 1.35
C PHE A 32 -0.95 -27.88 0.03
N PRO A 33 0.29 -28.44 0.07
CA PRO A 33 1.06 -28.70 -1.15
C PRO A 33 0.44 -29.78 -2.03
N ASP A 34 -0.42 -30.64 -1.51
CA ASP A 34 -1.12 -31.68 -2.27
C ASP A 34 -2.41 -31.17 -2.94
N GLU A 35 -2.92 -30.01 -2.51
CA GLU A 35 -4.18 -29.45 -2.98
C GLU A 35 -3.97 -28.31 -3.97
N PHE A 36 -2.97 -27.46 -3.76
CA PHE A 36 -2.74 -26.24 -4.53
C PHE A 36 -1.37 -26.25 -5.23
N HIS A 37 -1.34 -25.58 -6.37
CA HIS A 37 -0.12 -25.16 -7.06
C HIS A 37 -0.27 -23.70 -7.45
N VAL A 38 0.72 -22.87 -7.12
CA VAL A 38 0.70 -21.42 -7.29
C VAL A 38 1.83 -20.97 -8.19
N ASP A 39 1.48 -20.31 -9.29
CA ASP A 39 2.40 -19.56 -10.12
C ASP A 39 2.19 -18.05 -9.88
N ILE A 40 3.30 -17.32 -9.67
CA ILE A 40 3.29 -15.87 -9.52
C ILE A 40 3.95 -15.25 -10.72
N ASP A 41 3.17 -14.50 -11.50
CA ASP A 41 3.67 -13.83 -12.70
C ASP A 41 3.18 -12.37 -12.71
N TYR A 42 4.13 -11.45 -12.80
CA TYR A 42 3.85 -10.00 -12.80
C TYR A 42 3.41 -9.49 -14.17
N GLU A 43 3.76 -10.18 -15.23
CA GLU A 43 3.52 -9.76 -16.60
C GLU A 43 3.13 -10.96 -17.50
N PRO A 44 2.09 -11.73 -17.13
CA PRO A 44 1.71 -12.92 -17.90
C PRO A 44 1.22 -12.54 -19.29
N ASP A 45 1.49 -13.40 -20.26
CA ASP A 45 0.91 -13.25 -21.60
C ASP A 45 -0.59 -13.63 -21.59
N LEU A 46 -1.43 -12.64 -21.36
CA LEU A 46 -2.89 -12.79 -21.33
C LEU A 46 -3.50 -13.11 -22.71
N ASN A 47 -2.70 -13.10 -23.79
CA ASN A 47 -3.13 -13.52 -25.12
C ASN A 47 -2.84 -15.00 -25.39
N ASN A 48 -2.02 -15.65 -24.58
CA ASN A 48 -1.68 -17.06 -24.73
C ASN A 48 -2.76 -17.96 -24.09
N ASP A 49 -3.72 -18.40 -24.89
CA ASP A 49 -4.83 -19.23 -24.41
C ASP A 49 -4.35 -20.58 -23.85
N ALA A 50 -3.30 -21.19 -24.43
CA ALA A 50 -2.78 -22.45 -23.95
C ALA A 50 -2.13 -22.30 -22.56
N PHE A 51 -1.47 -21.18 -22.31
CA PHE A 51 -0.94 -20.84 -21.00
C PHE A 51 -2.07 -20.62 -19.98
N LEU A 52 -3.08 -19.80 -20.32
CA LEU A 52 -4.17 -19.48 -19.40
C LEU A 52 -4.99 -20.70 -19.02
N LYS A 53 -5.30 -21.59 -19.97
CA LYS A 53 -6.09 -22.82 -19.74
C LYS A 53 -5.46 -23.85 -18.80
N GLN A 54 -4.21 -23.62 -18.35
CA GLN A 54 -3.58 -24.46 -17.34
C GLN A 54 -4.08 -24.16 -15.93
N TYR A 55 -4.71 -23.01 -15.72
CA TYR A 55 -5.14 -22.54 -14.40
C TYR A 55 -6.63 -22.73 -14.18
N HIS A 56 -6.97 -22.94 -12.91
CA HIS A 56 -8.36 -23.02 -12.44
C HIS A 56 -8.83 -21.67 -11.89
N ILE A 57 -7.89 -20.90 -11.30
CA ILE A 57 -8.16 -19.61 -10.67
C ILE A 57 -7.08 -18.62 -11.14
N ILE A 58 -7.50 -17.39 -11.42
CA ILE A 58 -6.60 -16.24 -11.60
C ILE A 58 -6.94 -15.21 -10.55
N HIS A 59 -5.97 -14.92 -9.68
CA HIS A 59 -6.02 -13.84 -8.70
C HIS A 59 -5.21 -12.66 -9.23
N TYR A 60 -5.81 -11.48 -9.28
CA TYR A 60 -5.14 -10.27 -9.76
C TYR A 60 -5.45 -9.07 -8.87
N HIS A 61 -4.51 -8.11 -8.79
CA HIS A 61 -4.65 -6.92 -7.97
C HIS A 61 -5.09 -5.73 -8.80
N ARG A 62 -6.27 -5.17 -8.50
CA ARG A 62 -6.94 -3.99 -9.07
C ARG A 62 -7.21 -4.01 -10.57
N GLN A 63 -6.32 -4.57 -11.37
CA GLN A 63 -6.37 -4.50 -12.83
C GLN A 63 -5.87 -5.79 -13.47
N LEU A 64 -6.60 -6.26 -14.49
CA LEU A 64 -6.21 -7.39 -15.32
C LEU A 64 -5.98 -6.90 -16.75
N GLY A 65 -4.71 -6.76 -17.15
CA GLY A 65 -4.34 -6.17 -18.43
C GLY A 65 -4.74 -4.67 -18.55
N PRO A 66 -4.79 -4.10 -19.76
CA PRO A 66 -5.28 -2.75 -19.98
C PRO A 66 -6.74 -2.58 -19.57
N PHE A 67 -7.10 -1.45 -18.97
CA PHE A 67 -8.47 -1.19 -18.49
C PHE A 67 -9.52 -1.38 -19.59
N GLU A 68 -9.20 -1.00 -20.80
CA GLU A 68 -10.09 -1.06 -21.97
C GLU A 68 -10.33 -2.51 -22.42
N GLN A 69 -9.50 -3.45 -22.02
CA GLN A 69 -9.58 -4.86 -22.40
C GLN A 69 -10.10 -5.75 -21.27
N THR A 70 -10.29 -5.21 -20.06
CA THR A 70 -10.66 -6.00 -18.87
C THR A 70 -11.92 -6.82 -19.10
N GLU A 71 -12.96 -6.24 -19.67
CA GLU A 71 -14.22 -6.95 -19.92
C GLU A 71 -14.05 -8.16 -20.87
N GLN A 72 -13.31 -7.95 -21.96
CA GLN A 72 -13.02 -9.01 -22.93
C GLN A 72 -12.16 -10.12 -22.31
N LEU A 73 -11.14 -9.75 -21.53
CA LEU A 73 -10.30 -10.70 -20.83
C LEU A 73 -11.08 -11.53 -19.82
N LEU A 74 -11.92 -10.92 -19.01
CA LEU A 74 -12.76 -11.62 -18.04
C LEU A 74 -13.77 -12.56 -18.72
N ALA A 75 -14.40 -12.11 -19.82
CA ALA A 75 -15.29 -12.94 -20.62
C ALA A 75 -14.57 -14.16 -21.23
N LYS A 76 -13.35 -13.95 -21.72
CA LYS A 76 -12.48 -15.00 -22.25
C LYS A 76 -12.12 -16.02 -21.17
N LEU A 77 -11.64 -15.57 -20.00
CA LEU A 77 -11.30 -16.46 -18.88
C LEU A 77 -12.52 -17.29 -18.43
N LYS A 78 -13.67 -16.64 -18.32
CA LYS A 78 -14.93 -17.31 -17.99
C LYS A 78 -15.29 -18.37 -19.03
N SER A 79 -15.07 -18.12 -20.32
CA SER A 79 -15.32 -19.10 -21.38
C SER A 79 -14.42 -20.34 -21.28
N PHE A 80 -13.25 -20.20 -20.66
CA PHE A 80 -12.32 -21.31 -20.36
C PHE A 80 -12.67 -22.02 -19.04
N GLY A 81 -13.68 -21.56 -18.30
CA GLY A 81 -14.04 -22.09 -16.98
C GLY A 81 -13.13 -21.63 -15.86
N ILE A 82 -12.28 -20.64 -16.10
CA ILE A 82 -11.33 -20.10 -15.11
C ILE A 82 -12.07 -19.13 -14.19
N LYS A 83 -11.92 -19.32 -12.88
CA LYS A 83 -12.46 -18.42 -11.86
C LYS A 83 -11.54 -17.22 -11.65
N THR A 84 -12.09 -16.05 -11.43
CA THR A 84 -11.31 -14.83 -11.24
C THR A 84 -11.60 -14.19 -9.88
N ILE A 85 -10.52 -13.78 -9.21
CA ILE A 85 -10.58 -13.03 -7.95
C ILE A 85 -9.80 -11.72 -8.16
N MET A 86 -10.50 -10.61 -8.04
CA MET A 86 -9.89 -9.27 -8.03
C MET A 86 -9.62 -8.86 -6.59
N ASP A 87 -8.40 -8.50 -6.26
CA ASP A 87 -8.09 -7.91 -4.96
C ASP A 87 -8.09 -6.38 -5.02
N VAL A 88 -8.73 -5.75 -4.04
CA VAL A 88 -8.76 -4.28 -3.89
C VAL A 88 -8.55 -3.94 -2.43
N ASP A 89 -7.39 -3.38 -2.11
CA ASP A 89 -6.95 -3.07 -0.75
C ASP A 89 -7.20 -1.62 -0.34
N ASP A 90 -7.10 -0.67 -1.28
CA ASP A 90 -7.27 0.76 -1.06
C ASP A 90 -8.50 1.33 -1.76
N TYR A 91 -9.08 2.37 -1.14
CA TYR A 91 -10.19 3.09 -1.73
C TYR A 91 -9.76 3.83 -3.01
N TRP A 92 -10.49 3.61 -4.09
CA TRP A 92 -10.17 4.12 -5.43
C TRP A 92 -10.35 5.63 -5.63
N ALA A 93 -11.04 6.31 -4.73
CA ALA A 93 -11.31 7.75 -4.80
C ALA A 93 -10.75 8.47 -3.56
N PRO A 94 -9.43 8.67 -3.49
CA PRO A 94 -8.83 9.35 -2.36
C PRO A 94 -9.29 10.80 -2.26
N GLY A 95 -9.21 11.40 -1.06
CA GLY A 95 -9.54 12.79 -0.81
C GLY A 95 -8.62 13.76 -1.56
N VAL A 96 -9.07 15.01 -1.69
CA VAL A 96 -8.39 16.09 -2.45
C VAL A 96 -6.96 16.39 -2.00
N HIS A 97 -6.61 15.98 -0.81
CA HIS A 97 -5.30 16.20 -0.21
C HIS A 97 -4.31 15.04 -0.44
N HIS A 98 -4.79 13.95 -1.02
CA HIS A 98 -3.94 12.81 -1.31
C HIS A 98 -3.00 13.13 -2.49
N PRO A 99 -1.70 12.79 -2.44
CA PRO A 99 -0.76 13.12 -3.52
C PRO A 99 -1.17 12.61 -4.90
N ALA A 100 -1.84 11.46 -4.96
CA ALA A 100 -2.31 10.87 -6.21
C ALA A 100 -3.69 11.41 -6.68
N PHE A 101 -4.34 12.32 -5.92
CA PHE A 101 -5.70 12.79 -6.25
C PHE A 101 -5.81 13.31 -7.69
N GLN A 102 -4.90 14.20 -8.08
CA GLN A 102 -4.95 14.81 -9.42
C GLN A 102 -4.75 13.77 -10.53
N ILE A 103 -3.76 12.89 -10.36
CA ILE A 103 -3.49 11.81 -11.33
C ILE A 103 -4.70 10.88 -11.48
N ILE A 104 -5.33 10.52 -10.36
CA ILE A 104 -6.53 9.66 -10.37
C ILE A 104 -7.68 10.35 -11.10
N LYS A 105 -7.90 11.64 -10.84
CA LYS A 105 -8.95 12.44 -11.48
C LYS A 105 -8.73 12.59 -12.98
N ASP A 106 -7.54 13.01 -13.39
CA ASP A 106 -7.21 13.31 -14.79
C ASP A 106 -7.31 12.05 -15.67
N ASN A 107 -6.94 10.89 -15.12
CA ASN A 107 -7.00 9.60 -15.81
C ASN A 107 -8.29 8.80 -15.53
N GLN A 108 -9.21 9.35 -14.75
CA GLN A 108 -10.47 8.71 -14.33
C GLN A 108 -10.25 7.30 -13.73
N LEU A 109 -9.15 7.10 -13.00
CA LEU A 109 -8.78 5.79 -12.45
C LEU A 109 -9.81 5.31 -11.42
N ASP A 110 -10.43 6.22 -10.68
CA ASP A 110 -11.53 5.93 -9.78
C ASP A 110 -12.68 5.20 -10.50
N LYS A 111 -13.11 5.74 -11.65
CA LYS A 111 -14.18 5.14 -12.46
C LYS A 111 -13.75 3.83 -13.11
N LYS A 112 -12.52 3.76 -13.60
CA LYS A 112 -11.97 2.56 -14.23
C LYS A 112 -11.89 1.40 -13.23
N ILE A 113 -11.41 1.64 -12.01
CA ILE A 113 -11.37 0.63 -10.95
C ILE A 113 -12.79 0.22 -10.53
N GLN A 114 -13.71 1.18 -10.35
CA GLN A 114 -15.12 0.85 -10.06
C GLN A 114 -15.74 -0.04 -11.15
N ASN A 115 -15.42 0.23 -12.41
CA ASN A 115 -15.90 -0.60 -13.52
C ASN A 115 -15.33 -2.01 -13.45
N ASN A 116 -14.03 -2.16 -13.15
CA ASN A 116 -13.41 -3.47 -12.95
C ASN A 116 -14.07 -4.23 -11.79
N VAL A 117 -14.40 -3.54 -10.69
CA VAL A 117 -15.13 -4.12 -9.55
C VAL A 117 -16.52 -4.64 -10.00
N ARG A 118 -17.23 -3.92 -10.87
CA ARG A 118 -18.54 -4.39 -11.40
C ARG A 118 -18.40 -5.63 -12.29
N LEU A 119 -17.30 -5.72 -13.03
CA LEU A 119 -17.03 -6.83 -13.94
C LEU A 119 -16.48 -8.07 -13.23
N ALA A 120 -15.91 -7.89 -12.04
CA ALA A 120 -15.28 -8.98 -11.30
C ALA A 120 -16.28 -10.05 -10.85
N GLU A 121 -15.91 -11.33 -10.95
CA GLU A 121 -16.69 -12.45 -10.44
C GLU A 121 -16.67 -12.48 -8.91
N THR A 122 -15.50 -12.27 -8.33
CA THR A 122 -15.29 -12.20 -6.89
C THR A 122 -14.29 -11.07 -6.59
N VAL A 123 -14.53 -10.32 -5.52
CA VAL A 123 -13.61 -9.30 -5.03
C VAL A 123 -13.16 -9.65 -3.64
N SER A 124 -11.84 -9.65 -3.40
CA SER A 124 -11.27 -9.67 -2.06
C SER A 124 -10.85 -8.27 -1.63
N THR A 125 -10.98 -7.99 -0.33
CA THR A 125 -10.60 -6.69 0.25
C THR A 125 -10.16 -6.83 1.70
N THR A 126 -9.67 -5.74 2.28
CA THR A 126 -8.98 -5.74 3.57
C THR A 126 -9.90 -5.66 4.79
N THR A 127 -11.01 -4.92 4.71
CA THR A 127 -11.84 -4.60 5.87
C THR A 127 -13.33 -4.76 5.59
N PRO A 128 -14.15 -5.05 6.61
CA PRO A 128 -15.61 -5.10 6.45
C PRO A 128 -16.19 -3.76 5.95
N VAL A 129 -15.67 -2.63 6.43
CA VAL A 129 -16.14 -1.30 6.02
C VAL A 129 -15.90 -1.08 4.52
N PHE A 130 -14.74 -1.47 4.02
CA PHE A 130 -14.46 -1.33 2.60
C PHE A 130 -15.23 -2.37 1.77
N ALA A 131 -15.46 -3.56 2.30
CA ALA A 131 -16.33 -4.56 1.66
C ALA A 131 -17.75 -4.03 1.44
N ASP A 132 -18.31 -3.24 2.38
CA ASP A 132 -19.64 -2.65 2.23
C ASP A 132 -19.68 -1.62 1.09
N GLU A 133 -18.60 -0.85 0.89
CA GLU A 133 -18.45 0.04 -0.26
C GLU A 133 -18.40 -0.75 -1.59
N ILE A 134 -17.61 -1.83 -1.62
CA ILE A 134 -17.45 -2.68 -2.80
C ILE A 134 -18.78 -3.39 -3.15
N ARG A 135 -19.56 -3.82 -2.16
CA ARG A 135 -20.85 -4.49 -2.36
C ARG A 135 -21.88 -3.65 -3.12
N LYS A 136 -21.70 -2.34 -3.19
CA LYS A 136 -22.51 -1.44 -4.03
C LYS A 136 -22.33 -1.74 -5.53
N PHE A 137 -21.24 -2.40 -5.91
CA PHE A 137 -20.84 -2.67 -7.29
C PHE A 137 -20.72 -4.17 -7.60
N CYS A 138 -20.21 -4.97 -6.67
CA CYS A 138 -20.05 -6.41 -6.79
C CYS A 138 -20.68 -7.11 -5.57
N LYS A 139 -21.52 -8.11 -5.81
CA LYS A 139 -22.21 -8.82 -4.71
C LYS A 139 -21.32 -9.84 -4.01
N ASN A 140 -20.38 -10.44 -4.73
CA ASN A 140 -19.53 -11.50 -4.20
C ASN A 140 -18.22 -10.90 -3.68
N VAL A 141 -18.24 -10.48 -2.41
CA VAL A 141 -17.11 -9.81 -1.75
C VAL A 141 -16.68 -10.60 -0.54
N VAL A 142 -15.38 -10.89 -0.46
CA VAL A 142 -14.74 -11.60 0.66
C VAL A 142 -13.79 -10.63 1.38
N VAL A 143 -13.89 -10.56 2.70
CA VAL A 143 -12.92 -9.84 3.52
C VAL A 143 -11.75 -10.76 3.78
N PHE A 144 -10.59 -10.34 3.30
CA PHE A 144 -9.31 -10.99 3.51
C PHE A 144 -8.35 -9.97 4.16
N PRO A 145 -8.29 -9.93 5.50
CA PRO A 145 -7.50 -8.95 6.23
C PRO A 145 -6.02 -9.03 5.89
N ASN A 146 -5.32 -7.91 5.98
CA ASN A 146 -3.86 -7.93 5.94
C ASN A 146 -3.34 -8.77 7.11
N ALA A 147 -2.47 -9.72 6.79
CA ALA A 147 -1.82 -10.58 7.76
C ALA A 147 -0.31 -10.47 7.63
N ILE A 148 0.37 -10.72 8.72
CA ILE A 148 1.83 -10.83 8.76
C ILE A 148 2.21 -12.27 9.07
N ASP A 149 3.33 -12.72 8.53
CA ASP A 149 3.94 -13.98 8.95
C ASP A 149 4.81 -13.71 10.18
N PRO A 150 4.40 -14.18 11.37
CA PRO A 150 5.15 -13.95 12.61
C PRO A 150 6.51 -14.65 12.64
N THR A 151 6.79 -15.52 11.67
CA THR A 151 8.09 -16.21 11.56
C THR A 151 9.10 -15.43 10.72
N GLU A 152 8.65 -14.41 9.98
CA GLU A 152 9.56 -13.53 9.26
C GLU A 152 10.35 -12.65 10.21
N LYS A 153 11.66 -12.53 9.95
CA LYS A 153 12.61 -11.83 10.83
C LYS A 153 12.18 -10.41 11.19
N GLN A 154 11.56 -9.70 10.28
CA GLN A 154 11.09 -8.32 10.49
C GLN A 154 9.94 -8.21 11.52
N PHE A 155 9.19 -9.30 11.76
CA PHE A 155 8.08 -9.33 12.71
C PHE A 155 8.44 -10.05 14.02
N ILE A 156 9.68 -10.53 14.15
CA ILE A 156 10.16 -11.11 15.41
C ILE A 156 10.43 -9.96 16.39
N PRO A 157 9.79 -9.93 17.56
CA PRO A 157 10.05 -8.89 18.54
C PRO A 157 11.54 -8.83 18.91
N ASN A 158 12.12 -7.64 18.86
CA ASN A 158 13.46 -7.44 19.41
C ASN A 158 13.32 -7.30 20.93
N PRO A 159 13.87 -8.25 21.71
CA PRO A 159 13.80 -8.23 23.18
C PRO A 159 14.70 -7.17 23.81
N GLU A 160 15.60 -6.55 23.02
CA GLU A 160 16.53 -5.56 23.57
C GLU A 160 15.79 -4.27 23.93
N PRO A 161 15.86 -3.84 25.19
CA PRO A 161 15.25 -2.60 25.62
C PRO A 161 15.93 -1.40 24.97
N SER A 162 15.21 -0.29 24.91
CA SER A 162 15.79 0.98 24.50
C SER A 162 17.01 1.33 25.35
N THR A 163 18.15 1.58 24.73
CA THR A 163 19.42 1.88 25.43
C THR A 163 19.37 3.13 26.29
N ASN A 164 18.40 4.03 26.07
CA ASN A 164 18.21 5.26 26.83
C ASN A 164 17.04 5.22 27.83
N GLY A 165 16.42 4.03 28.02
CA GLY A 165 15.30 3.84 28.95
C GLY A 165 13.99 4.50 28.54
N ARG A 166 13.91 5.11 27.34
CA ARG A 166 12.70 5.78 26.81
C ARG A 166 11.85 4.82 25.99
N LEU A 167 10.54 4.99 26.09
CA LEU A 167 9.61 4.33 25.16
C LEU A 167 9.78 4.90 23.76
N ARG A 168 10.12 4.06 22.79
CA ARG A 168 10.17 4.46 21.39
C ARG A 168 8.79 4.35 20.75
N ILE A 169 8.31 5.47 20.20
CA ILE A 169 7.08 5.53 19.41
C ILE A 169 7.52 5.77 17.96
N GLY A 170 7.45 4.72 17.16
CA GLY A 170 7.85 4.75 15.76
C GLY A 170 6.67 5.02 14.82
N TRP A 171 6.94 5.77 13.77
CA TRP A 171 6.09 5.82 12.59
C TRP A 171 6.88 5.37 11.37
N LEU A 172 6.30 4.41 10.64
CA LEU A 172 6.84 3.87 9.40
C LEU A 172 5.76 4.00 8.33
N GLY A 173 6.05 4.74 7.27
CA GLY A 173 5.09 4.92 6.18
C GLY A 173 5.60 5.82 5.07
N GLY A 174 4.80 6.01 4.03
CA GLY A 174 5.11 6.83 2.88
C GLY A 174 4.79 8.33 3.06
N SER A 175 5.01 9.08 1.99
CA SER A 175 4.78 10.53 1.95
C SER A 175 3.29 10.93 1.83
N SER A 176 2.36 9.98 1.77
CA SER A 176 0.93 10.26 1.57
C SER A 176 0.12 10.45 2.87
N HIS A 177 0.74 10.29 4.05
CA HIS A 177 0.04 10.23 5.34
C HIS A 177 0.05 11.54 6.14
N LEU A 178 0.26 12.69 5.50
CA LEU A 178 0.30 13.97 6.22
C LEU A 178 -0.98 14.23 7.03
N TYR A 179 -2.14 13.94 6.44
CA TYR A 179 -3.43 14.18 7.10
C TYR A 179 -3.69 13.23 8.26
N ASP A 180 -3.23 11.99 8.14
CA ASP A 180 -3.33 11.01 9.23
C ASP A 180 -2.46 11.45 10.41
N LEU A 181 -1.23 11.91 10.11
CA LEU A 181 -0.30 12.38 11.14
C LEU A 181 -0.70 13.72 11.75
N GLU A 182 -1.47 14.55 11.05
CA GLU A 182 -2.02 15.79 11.62
C GLU A 182 -2.91 15.53 12.84
N LEU A 183 -3.49 14.34 12.97
CA LEU A 183 -4.22 13.92 14.17
C LEU A 183 -3.33 13.90 15.43
N LEU A 184 -2.02 13.78 15.26
CA LEU A 184 -1.03 13.81 16.33
C LEU A 184 -0.50 15.22 16.62
N ARG A 185 -0.96 16.25 15.90
CA ARG A 185 -0.55 17.63 16.15
C ARG A 185 -0.85 18.03 17.60
N GLY A 186 0.19 18.52 18.29
CA GLY A 186 0.09 18.86 19.70
C GLY A 186 0.45 17.74 20.67
N ILE A 187 0.80 16.53 20.18
CA ILE A 187 1.18 15.40 21.04
C ILE A 187 2.33 15.75 21.99
N VAL A 188 3.33 16.51 21.51
CA VAL A 188 4.48 16.93 22.33
C VAL A 188 4.02 17.84 23.47
N SER A 189 3.11 18.81 23.19
CA SER A 189 2.54 19.68 24.22
C SER A 189 1.77 18.88 25.26
N LYS A 190 1.00 17.90 24.81
CA LYS A 190 0.24 17.02 25.71
C LYS A 190 1.17 16.18 26.59
N LEU A 191 2.18 15.53 26.02
CA LEU A 191 3.15 14.77 26.77
C LEU A 191 3.92 15.63 27.78
N LYS A 192 4.26 16.88 27.40
CA LYS A 192 4.90 17.82 28.31
C LYS A 192 4.00 18.18 29.49
N SER A 193 2.72 18.48 29.23
CA SER A 193 1.76 18.81 30.30
C SER A 193 1.52 17.64 31.24
N ASP A 194 1.63 16.41 30.76
CA ASP A 194 1.44 15.19 31.53
C ASP A 194 2.75 14.68 32.20
N ASN A 195 3.85 15.41 32.09
CA ASN A 195 5.20 15.04 32.55
C ASN A 195 5.70 13.69 32.01
N LEU A 196 5.33 13.36 30.78
CA LEU A 196 5.70 12.12 30.10
C LEU A 196 6.74 12.32 28.98
N LEU A 197 7.06 13.56 28.61
CA LEU A 197 7.91 13.84 27.46
C LEU A 197 9.32 13.22 27.59
N ASP A 198 9.87 13.22 28.79
CA ASP A 198 11.20 12.64 29.06
C ASP A 198 11.24 11.11 28.98
N GLN A 199 10.08 10.49 29.01
CA GLN A 199 9.93 9.03 28.94
C GLN A 199 9.75 8.51 27.52
N VAL A 200 9.62 9.41 26.51
CA VAL A 200 9.26 9.05 25.15
C VAL A 200 10.33 9.52 24.17
N GLN A 201 10.56 8.73 23.12
CA GLN A 201 11.34 9.11 21.94
C GLN A 201 10.54 8.81 20.69
N PHE A 202 10.34 9.82 19.83
CA PHE A 202 9.73 9.61 18.53
C PHE A 202 10.76 9.16 17.50
N VAL A 203 10.38 8.23 16.63
CA VAL A 203 11.19 7.69 15.55
C VAL A 203 10.42 7.79 14.25
N LEU A 204 10.96 8.50 13.25
CA LEU A 204 10.42 8.60 11.90
C LEU A 204 11.24 7.71 10.96
N CYS A 205 10.65 6.60 10.51
CA CYS A 205 11.27 5.70 9.56
C CYS A 205 10.89 6.09 8.13
N GLY A 206 11.88 6.05 7.22
CA GLY A 206 11.68 6.44 5.83
C GLY A 206 11.87 7.92 5.53
N TYR A 207 12.42 8.71 6.48
CA TYR A 207 12.64 10.15 6.33
C TYR A 207 13.52 10.48 5.13
N ASP A 208 12.97 11.24 4.20
CA ASP A 208 13.68 11.68 3.00
C ASP A 208 13.32 13.12 2.61
N LEU A 209 14.30 14.00 2.60
CA LEU A 209 14.13 15.39 2.17
C LEU A 209 14.46 15.61 0.69
N ARG A 210 14.85 14.56 -0.02
CA ARG A 210 15.13 14.64 -1.46
C ARG A 210 13.81 14.62 -2.23
N GLY A 211 13.80 15.24 -3.36
CA GLY A 211 12.70 15.22 -4.28
C GLY A 211 12.84 16.26 -5.38
N VAL A 212 12.02 16.16 -6.39
CA VAL A 212 11.97 17.12 -7.48
C VAL A 212 10.55 17.67 -7.61
N MET A 213 10.46 18.93 -7.98
CA MET A 213 9.21 19.61 -8.28
C MET A 213 9.18 19.98 -9.75
N ASN A 214 8.12 19.56 -10.44
CA ASN A 214 7.83 19.98 -11.80
C ASN A 214 6.97 21.24 -11.76
N ILE A 215 7.48 22.32 -12.33
CA ILE A 215 6.80 23.62 -12.40
C ILE A 215 6.36 23.81 -13.85
N LYS A 216 5.04 23.84 -14.08
CA LYS A 216 4.47 24.12 -15.40
C LYS A 216 4.20 25.61 -15.50
N ASN A 217 4.78 26.25 -16.52
CA ASN A 217 4.46 27.63 -16.87
C ASN A 217 3.01 27.68 -17.39
N ALA A 218 2.16 28.46 -16.76
CA ALA A 218 0.75 28.55 -17.10
C ALA A 218 0.49 29.20 -18.48
N GLN A 219 1.44 30.02 -18.97
CA GLN A 219 1.30 30.74 -20.26
C GLN A 219 1.91 29.94 -21.39
N THR A 220 3.09 29.35 -21.21
CA THR A 220 3.81 28.65 -22.28
C THR A 220 3.56 27.14 -22.27
N GLY A 221 3.05 26.59 -21.17
CA GLY A 221 2.93 25.14 -20.98
C GLY A 221 4.26 24.43 -20.73
N GLU A 222 5.38 25.15 -20.74
CA GLU A 222 6.70 24.58 -20.50
C GLU A 222 6.84 24.04 -19.08
N VAL A 223 7.43 22.86 -18.95
CA VAL A 223 7.70 22.22 -17.66
C VAL A 223 9.19 22.33 -17.33
N THR A 224 9.48 22.99 -16.23
CA THR A 224 10.83 23.03 -15.65
C THR A 224 10.88 22.17 -14.39
N THR A 225 12.01 21.52 -14.15
CA THR A 225 12.20 20.65 -12.99
C THR A 225 13.30 21.23 -12.10
N ARG A 226 13.06 21.31 -10.80
CA ARG A 226 14.06 21.65 -9.79
C ARG A 226 14.00 20.72 -8.60
N ASN A 227 15.09 20.65 -7.84
CA ASN A 227 15.05 20.01 -6.53
C ASN A 227 14.13 20.81 -5.58
N ILE A 228 13.41 20.10 -4.72
CA ILE A 228 12.64 20.73 -3.65
C ILE A 228 13.58 21.26 -2.57
N TYR A 229 13.15 22.34 -1.91
CA TYR A 229 13.79 22.76 -0.68
C TYR A 229 13.35 21.85 0.48
N PRO A 230 14.18 21.67 1.54
CA PRO A 230 13.82 20.80 2.67
C PRO A 230 12.45 21.10 3.28
N HIS A 231 12.08 22.38 3.42
CA HIS A 231 10.79 22.79 3.98
C HIS A 231 9.58 22.52 3.07
N GLU A 232 9.79 22.22 1.80
CA GLU A 232 8.74 21.82 0.86
C GLU A 232 8.46 20.30 0.96
N SER A 233 9.38 19.53 1.53
CA SER A 233 9.19 18.10 1.74
C SER A 233 8.07 17.84 2.76
N VAL A 234 7.23 16.86 2.46
CA VAL A 234 6.23 16.37 3.41
C VAL A 234 6.87 15.82 4.70
N TRP A 235 8.07 15.26 4.59
CA TRP A 235 8.84 14.75 5.72
C TRP A 235 9.24 15.83 6.72
N TYR A 236 9.52 17.03 6.25
CA TYR A 236 9.73 18.18 7.12
C TYR A 236 8.47 18.52 7.92
N LYS A 237 7.29 18.42 7.29
CA LYS A 237 6.02 18.62 7.98
C LYS A 237 5.74 17.53 9.02
N TYR A 238 6.09 16.28 8.72
CA TYR A 238 6.02 15.18 9.69
C TYR A 238 6.92 15.45 10.90
N GLU A 239 8.17 15.84 10.66
CA GLU A 239 9.09 16.23 11.72
C GLU A 239 8.47 17.31 12.61
N GLN A 240 7.85 18.34 12.04
CA GLN A 240 7.21 19.41 12.79
C GLN A 240 6.04 18.92 13.66
N ILE A 241 5.27 17.93 13.22
CA ILE A 241 4.22 17.33 14.02
C ILE A 241 4.82 16.64 15.26
N PHE A 242 5.85 15.84 15.08
CA PHE A 242 6.49 15.07 16.15
C PHE A 242 7.45 15.88 17.03
N THR A 243 7.92 17.02 16.58
CA THR A 243 8.74 17.94 17.39
C THR A 243 7.93 19.09 17.99
N GLY A 244 6.65 19.20 17.61
CA GLY A 244 5.75 20.23 18.11
C GLY A 244 6.01 21.62 17.58
N ASN A 245 6.77 21.82 16.51
CA ASN A 245 7.20 23.11 15.98
C ASN A 245 7.89 24.01 17.02
N TYR A 246 8.38 23.46 18.10
CA TYR A 246 9.03 24.25 19.14
C TYR A 246 10.49 24.47 18.80
N ASN A 247 10.88 25.74 18.64
CA ASN A 247 12.29 26.15 18.54
C ASN A 247 13.10 25.80 19.80
N PHE A 248 12.46 25.30 20.82
CA PHE A 248 13.01 25.04 22.16
C PHE A 248 13.05 23.56 22.53
N VAL A 249 12.70 22.65 21.64
CA VAL A 249 12.87 21.23 21.94
C VAL A 249 14.36 20.93 21.90
N SER A 250 14.89 20.48 23.03
CA SER A 250 16.28 20.02 23.13
C SER A 250 16.55 18.96 22.05
N PRO A 251 17.77 18.89 21.51
CA PRO A 251 18.14 17.85 20.53
C PRO A 251 17.77 16.42 20.96
N GLU A 252 17.70 16.18 22.25
CA GLU A 252 17.29 14.90 22.84
C GLU A 252 15.85 14.51 22.55
N TYR A 253 14.98 15.48 22.30
CA TYR A 253 13.56 15.26 22.00
C TYR A 253 13.22 15.34 20.51
N LYS A 254 14.20 15.62 19.66
CA LYS A 254 13.99 15.55 18.22
C LYS A 254 13.65 14.12 17.82
N ALA A 255 12.75 14.01 16.87
CA ALA A 255 12.49 12.73 16.23
C ALA A 255 13.78 12.10 15.71
N HIS A 256 13.96 10.83 15.96
CA HIS A 256 15.07 10.10 15.38
C HIS A 256 14.75 9.85 13.90
N LEU A 257 15.49 10.50 13.02
CA LEU A 257 15.25 10.48 11.58
C LEU A 257 16.05 9.34 10.95
N LEU A 258 15.38 8.28 10.56
CA LEU A 258 15.96 7.18 9.81
C LEU A 258 15.75 7.46 8.31
N LYS A 259 16.84 7.48 7.56
CA LYS A 259 16.77 7.59 6.11
C LYS A 259 16.07 6.36 5.53
N PHE A 260 15.30 6.58 4.48
CA PHE A 260 14.75 5.49 3.70
C PHE A 260 15.88 4.61 3.16
N SER A 261 15.79 3.30 3.43
CA SER A 261 16.55 2.27 2.73
C SER A 261 15.63 1.10 2.44
N GLN A 262 15.90 0.33 1.40
CA GLN A 262 15.15 -0.91 1.14
C GLN A 262 15.23 -1.88 2.33
N GLU A 263 16.34 -1.86 3.04
CA GLU A 263 16.56 -2.68 4.24
C GLU A 263 15.69 -2.26 5.43
N SER A 264 15.18 -1.02 5.49
CA SER A 264 14.25 -0.59 6.54
C SER A 264 12.82 -1.09 6.34
N TYR A 265 12.54 -1.75 5.22
CA TYR A 265 11.26 -2.40 4.93
C TYR A 265 11.39 -3.93 4.87
N ALA A 266 12.59 -4.45 5.05
CA ALA A 266 12.88 -5.88 5.07
C ALA A 266 12.89 -6.44 6.49
#